data_3cce530b8e204ba8a7835a9abeac6802
#
_entry.id   3cce530b8e204ba8a7835a9abeac6802
#
_cell.length_a   1.000
_cell.length_b   1.000
_cell.length_c   1.000
_cell.angle_alpha   90.00
_cell.angle_beta   90.00
_cell.angle_gamma   90.00
#
_symmetry.space_group_name_H-M   'P 1'
#
loop_
_entity.id
_entity.type
_entity.pdbx_description
1 polymer ?
#
loop_
_entity_poly.entity_id
_entity_poly.type
_entity_poly.pdbx_seq_one_letter_code
_entity_poly.pdbx_strand_id
1 'polypeptide(L)'
;MIYNDKNSSVNYPITSEEDELWGLTITTVGRQNICEQESYPPEKHPAGYYFNVDKGRILNEYQLLYITNGNGVFTYGNSKQSCLITEGKMFFLTPGVWHTYKPLENSGWNEYWIGFKGEIIEKIVKEGFFLNKNPVFNIGMNEEIIDLYYKA
;
A
#
# COMPACT_ATOMS: atom_id res chain seq x y z
N MET A 1 4.32 -16.03 -6.28
CA MET A 1 5.73 -16.08 -5.79
C MET A 1 5.74 -15.48 -4.39
N ILE A 2 6.27 -16.18 -3.43
CA ILE A 2 6.33 -15.72 -2.03
C ILE A 2 7.78 -15.33 -1.73
N TYR A 3 7.97 -14.11 -1.27
CA TYR A 3 9.23 -13.65 -0.68
C TYR A 3 9.00 -13.47 0.82
N ASN A 4 9.83 -14.10 1.64
CA ASN A 4 9.70 -14.04 3.10
C ASN A 4 11.08 -13.95 3.75
N ASP A 5 11.28 -12.87 4.50
CA ASP A 5 12.42 -12.70 5.37
C ASP A 5 11.92 -12.27 6.77
N LYS A 6 12.81 -12.10 7.76
CA LYS A 6 12.40 -11.79 9.15
C LYS A 6 11.55 -10.51 9.28
N ASN A 7 11.78 -9.54 8.40
CA ASN A 7 11.18 -8.20 8.48
C ASN A 7 10.17 -7.91 7.36
N SER A 8 10.11 -8.74 6.32
CA SER A 8 9.22 -8.53 5.18
C SER A 8 8.63 -9.82 4.64
N SER A 9 7.42 -9.74 4.15
CA SER A 9 6.75 -10.82 3.44
C SER A 9 5.97 -10.23 2.29
N VAL A 10 6.14 -10.76 1.09
CA VAL A 10 5.37 -10.35 -0.09
C VAL A 10 4.88 -11.59 -0.82
N ASN A 11 3.59 -11.64 -1.09
CA ASN A 11 2.94 -12.65 -1.89
C ASN A 11 2.38 -12.03 -3.17
N TYR A 12 2.69 -12.65 -4.30
CA TYR A 12 2.11 -12.36 -5.60
C TYR A 12 1.21 -13.53 -5.99
N PRO A 13 -0.11 -13.45 -5.72
CA PRO A 13 -1.03 -14.50 -6.10
C PRO A 13 -0.96 -14.78 -7.60
N ILE A 14 -1.01 -16.05 -7.96
CA ILE A 14 -1.17 -16.45 -9.36
C ILE A 14 -2.65 -16.35 -9.66
N THR A 15 -3.00 -15.46 -10.59
CA THR A 15 -4.39 -15.25 -11.00
C THR A 15 -4.69 -16.06 -12.25
N SER A 16 -5.86 -16.67 -12.31
CA SER A 16 -6.41 -17.34 -13.48
C SER A 16 -7.40 -16.44 -14.24
N GLU A 17 -7.78 -16.82 -15.44
CA GLU A 17 -8.86 -16.13 -16.16
C GLU A 17 -10.19 -16.18 -15.39
N GLU A 18 -10.43 -17.25 -14.64
CA GLU A 18 -11.63 -17.38 -13.78
C GLU A 18 -11.62 -16.38 -12.63
N ASP A 19 -10.44 -16.10 -12.03
CA ASP A 19 -10.31 -15.10 -10.98
C ASP A 19 -10.63 -13.68 -11.50
N GLU A 20 -10.27 -13.39 -12.75
CA GLU A 20 -10.60 -12.11 -13.38
C GLU A 20 -12.10 -11.94 -13.63
N LEU A 21 -12.82 -13.05 -13.91
CA LEU A 21 -14.28 -13.03 -14.11
C LEU A 21 -15.08 -12.66 -12.85
N TRP A 22 -14.50 -12.83 -11.65
CA TRP A 22 -15.10 -12.36 -10.41
C TRP A 22 -15.17 -10.84 -10.29
N GLY A 23 -14.43 -10.13 -11.15
CA GLY A 23 -14.41 -8.67 -11.19
C GLY A 23 -13.63 -7.99 -10.07
N LEU A 24 -12.93 -8.75 -9.24
CA LEU A 24 -11.98 -8.27 -8.23
C LEU A 24 -10.85 -9.30 -8.08
N THR A 25 -9.64 -8.89 -8.39
CA THR A 25 -8.46 -9.74 -8.35
C THR A 25 -7.40 -9.14 -7.43
N ILE A 26 -6.88 -9.93 -6.50
CA ILE A 26 -5.75 -9.53 -5.67
C ILE A 26 -4.46 -9.72 -6.46
N THR A 27 -3.66 -8.66 -6.55
CA THR A 27 -2.40 -8.63 -7.31
C THR A 27 -1.17 -8.82 -6.43
N THR A 28 -1.23 -8.31 -5.22
CA THR A 28 -0.16 -8.42 -4.23
C THR A 28 -0.70 -8.29 -2.82
N VAL A 29 -0.05 -8.97 -1.90
CA VAL A 29 -0.25 -8.80 -0.45
C VAL A 29 1.12 -8.79 0.20
N GLY A 30 1.34 -7.89 1.14
CA GLY A 30 2.61 -7.88 1.83
C GLY A 30 2.60 -7.09 3.12
N ARG A 31 3.70 -7.26 3.82
CA ARG A 31 4.04 -6.50 5.02
C ARG A 31 5.53 -6.24 5.08
N GLN A 32 5.89 -5.14 5.70
CA GLN A 32 7.29 -4.77 5.91
C GLN A 32 7.46 -3.99 7.21
N ASN A 33 8.52 -4.32 7.95
CA ASN A 33 8.97 -3.56 9.10
C ASN A 33 10.23 -2.79 8.70
N ILE A 34 10.17 -1.48 8.76
CA ILE A 34 11.28 -0.56 8.51
C ILE A 34 11.71 0.03 9.85
N CYS A 35 12.93 -0.29 10.26
CA CYS A 35 13.50 0.24 11.50
C CYS A 35 13.91 1.72 11.36
N GLU A 36 14.12 2.37 12.50
CA GLU A 36 14.76 3.70 12.53
C GLU A 36 16.08 3.68 11.75
N GLN A 37 16.35 4.73 10.99
CA GLN A 37 17.57 4.94 10.19
C GLN A 37 17.81 3.87 9.10
N GLU A 38 16.85 3.00 8.85
CA GLU A 38 16.90 2.05 7.74
C GLU A 38 16.59 2.77 6.42
N SER A 39 17.31 2.42 5.36
CA SER A 39 17.04 2.94 4.01
C SER A 39 15.65 2.50 3.54
N TYR A 40 14.93 3.39 2.85
CA TYR A 40 13.63 3.08 2.29
C TYR A 40 13.57 3.39 0.78
N PRO A 41 13.04 2.50 -0.07
CA PRO A 41 12.78 1.07 0.22
C PRO A 41 14.06 0.31 0.59
N PRO A 42 13.97 -0.78 1.38
CA PRO A 42 15.14 -1.59 1.68
C PRO A 42 15.81 -2.13 0.42
N GLU A 43 17.13 -2.25 0.42
CA GLU A 43 17.92 -2.69 -0.74
C GLU A 43 17.50 -4.07 -1.29
N LYS A 44 16.96 -4.93 -0.44
CA LYS A 44 16.48 -6.28 -0.80
C LYS A 44 15.02 -6.34 -1.22
N HIS A 45 14.40 -5.22 -1.48
CA HIS A 45 13.00 -5.20 -1.92
C HIS A 45 12.86 -5.89 -3.29
N PRO A 46 11.82 -6.73 -3.51
CA PRO A 46 11.57 -7.33 -4.81
C PRO A 46 11.52 -6.29 -5.93
N ALA A 47 12.21 -6.55 -7.03
CA ALA A 47 12.43 -5.58 -8.11
C ALA A 47 11.14 -4.92 -8.67
N GLY A 48 10.01 -5.64 -8.65
CA GLY A 48 8.73 -5.12 -9.14
C GLY A 48 8.07 -4.06 -8.26
N TYR A 49 8.51 -3.93 -6.99
CA TYR A 49 7.96 -2.97 -6.02
C TYR A 49 8.99 -1.97 -5.50
N TYR A 50 10.24 -2.14 -5.92
CA TYR A 50 11.26 -1.13 -5.66
C TYR A 50 10.91 0.16 -6.42
N PHE A 51 10.89 1.28 -5.74
CA PHE A 51 10.75 2.59 -6.38
C PHE A 51 11.66 3.62 -5.73
N ASN A 52 12.08 4.59 -6.53
CA ASN A 52 12.82 5.72 -6.03
C ASN A 52 11.85 6.70 -5.37
N VAL A 53 11.96 6.89 -4.05
CA VAL A 53 11.04 7.74 -3.28
C VAL A 53 11.07 9.21 -3.69
N ASP A 54 12.19 9.70 -4.21
CA ASP A 54 12.31 11.10 -4.67
C ASP A 54 11.64 11.31 -6.03
N LYS A 55 11.64 10.28 -6.89
CA LYS A 55 10.96 10.31 -8.18
C LYS A 55 9.48 9.97 -8.07
N GLY A 56 9.11 9.16 -7.08
CA GLY A 56 7.78 8.58 -6.97
C GLY A 56 7.48 7.55 -8.06
N ARG A 57 6.24 7.14 -8.15
CA ARG A 57 5.76 6.17 -9.16
C ARG A 57 4.30 6.36 -9.50
N ILE A 58 3.88 5.67 -10.56
CA ILE A 58 2.49 5.48 -10.96
C ILE A 58 2.26 3.97 -11.05
N LEU A 59 1.21 3.46 -10.42
CA LEU A 59 0.80 2.05 -10.49
C LEU A 59 -0.38 1.88 -11.44
N ASN A 60 -0.55 0.63 -11.93
CA ASN A 60 -1.69 0.21 -12.75
C ASN A 60 -2.76 -0.54 -11.94
N GLU A 61 -2.64 -0.53 -10.63
CA GLU A 61 -3.52 -1.22 -9.68
C GLU A 61 -3.89 -0.30 -8.53
N TYR A 62 -4.95 -0.61 -7.84
CA TYR A 62 -5.27 -0.02 -6.56
C TYR A 62 -4.40 -0.67 -5.48
N GLN A 63 -4.00 0.11 -4.48
CA GLN A 63 -3.41 -0.44 -3.27
C GLN A 63 -4.00 0.22 -2.04
N LEU A 64 -4.21 -0.56 -1.01
CA LEU A 64 -4.57 -0.09 0.31
C LEU A 64 -3.44 -0.42 1.28
N LEU A 65 -2.83 0.61 1.84
CA LEU A 65 -1.75 0.49 2.80
C LEU A 65 -2.24 0.82 4.21
N TYR A 66 -1.75 0.09 5.19
CA TYR A 66 -2.06 0.29 6.60
C TYR A 66 -0.78 0.37 7.41
N ILE A 67 -0.63 1.46 8.18
CA ILE A 67 0.53 1.71 9.02
C ILE A 67 0.16 1.41 10.47
N THR A 68 0.87 0.48 11.10
CA THR A 68 0.57 0.00 12.46
C THR A 68 1.57 0.41 13.51
N ASN A 69 2.69 1.01 13.10
CA ASN A 69 3.69 1.58 13.99
C ASN A 69 4.48 2.62 13.24
N GLY A 70 4.95 3.64 13.94
CA GLY A 70 5.80 4.69 13.37
C GLY A 70 5.06 5.77 12.61
N ASN A 71 5.83 6.62 11.95
CA ASN A 71 5.35 7.79 11.23
C ASN A 71 6.06 7.93 9.89
N GLY A 72 5.37 8.53 8.93
CA GLY A 72 5.92 8.78 7.60
C GLY A 72 5.16 9.87 6.85
N VAL A 73 5.53 10.06 5.60
CA VAL A 73 4.91 11.04 4.71
C VAL A 73 4.41 10.33 3.46
N PHE A 74 3.19 10.64 3.06
CA PHE A 74 2.58 10.25 1.81
C PHE A 74 2.33 11.48 0.96
N THR A 75 2.84 11.50 -0.27
CA THR A 75 2.66 12.59 -1.24
C THR A 75 2.03 12.04 -2.51
N TYR A 76 1.00 12.70 -3.02
CA TYR A 76 0.20 12.21 -4.14
C TYR A 76 -0.36 13.31 -5.03
N GLY A 77 -0.74 12.91 -6.24
CA GLY A 77 -1.40 13.74 -7.23
C GLY A 77 -0.47 14.73 -7.93
N ASN A 78 -1.01 15.40 -8.94
CA ASN A 78 -0.27 16.37 -9.75
C ASN A 78 0.19 17.60 -8.95
N SER A 79 -0.60 18.01 -7.96
CA SER A 79 -0.27 19.11 -7.04
C SER A 79 0.69 18.72 -5.92
N LYS A 80 1.11 17.46 -5.88
CA LYS A 80 2.02 16.90 -4.86
C LYS A 80 1.57 17.23 -3.42
N GLN A 81 0.32 16.95 -3.12
CA GLN A 81 -0.21 17.10 -1.76
C GLN A 81 0.47 16.11 -0.83
N SER A 82 0.94 16.58 0.31
CA SER A 82 1.62 15.76 1.32
C SER A 82 0.77 15.62 2.58
N CYS A 83 0.70 14.41 3.12
CA CYS A 83 0.02 14.07 4.35
C CYS A 83 0.97 13.37 5.31
N LEU A 84 0.91 13.73 6.59
CA LEU A 84 1.57 12.97 7.64
C LEU A 84 0.78 11.68 7.89
N ILE A 85 1.47 10.56 7.79
CA ILE A 85 0.94 9.24 8.13
C ILE A 85 1.49 8.83 9.49
N THR A 86 0.59 8.47 10.39
CA THR A 86 0.90 7.96 11.73
C THR A 86 0.29 6.59 11.90
N GLU A 87 0.65 5.86 12.95
CA GLU A 87 0.04 4.56 13.26
C GLU A 87 -1.49 4.62 13.28
N GLY A 88 -2.14 3.57 12.82
CA GLY A 88 -3.59 3.49 12.68
C GLY A 88 -4.17 4.18 11.46
N LYS A 89 -3.33 4.74 10.58
CA LYS A 89 -3.80 5.31 9.31
C LYS A 89 -3.68 4.32 8.17
N MET A 90 -4.68 4.37 7.30
CA MET A 90 -4.66 3.76 5.97
C MET A 90 -4.54 4.83 4.91
N PHE A 91 -3.92 4.50 3.78
CA PHE A 91 -3.97 5.33 2.59
C PHE A 91 -4.17 4.51 1.33
N PHE A 92 -4.87 5.10 0.38
CA PHE A 92 -5.34 4.44 -0.83
C PHE A 92 -4.59 4.98 -2.05
N LEU A 93 -4.01 4.08 -2.81
CA LEU A 93 -3.35 4.39 -4.09
C LEU A 93 -4.29 4.07 -5.23
N THR A 94 -4.49 5.05 -6.10
CA THR A 94 -5.36 4.93 -7.27
C THR A 94 -4.51 4.72 -8.53
N PRO A 95 -4.89 3.82 -9.45
CA PRO A 95 -4.20 3.65 -10.72
C PRO A 95 -4.06 4.97 -11.48
N GLY A 96 -2.91 5.16 -12.12
CA GLY A 96 -2.63 6.36 -12.91
C GLY A 96 -2.32 7.62 -12.12
N VAL A 97 -2.41 7.58 -10.78
CA VAL A 97 -2.09 8.73 -9.92
C VAL A 97 -0.67 8.63 -9.40
N TRP A 98 0.12 9.67 -9.68
CA TRP A 98 1.48 9.75 -9.15
C TRP A 98 1.49 9.82 -7.63
N HIS A 99 2.39 9.08 -7.00
CA HIS A 99 2.56 9.08 -5.55
C HIS A 99 3.98 8.70 -5.13
N THR A 100 4.30 9.06 -3.91
CA THR A 100 5.46 8.58 -3.15
C THR A 100 5.13 8.53 -1.67
N TYR A 101 5.78 7.66 -0.94
CA TYR A 101 5.68 7.57 0.52
C TYR A 101 6.94 6.99 1.12
N LYS A 102 7.23 7.36 2.35
CA LYS A 102 8.35 6.83 3.13
C LYS A 102 8.16 7.08 4.63
N PRO A 103 8.73 6.22 5.50
CA PRO A 103 8.81 6.53 6.92
C PRO A 103 9.72 7.74 7.18
N LEU A 104 9.54 8.38 8.33
CA LEU A 104 10.51 9.32 8.86
C LEU A 104 11.73 8.56 9.37
N GLU A 105 12.93 9.09 9.13
CA GLU A 105 14.20 8.44 9.47
C GLU A 105 14.34 8.13 10.98
N ASN A 106 13.78 8.99 11.82
CA ASN A 106 13.81 8.85 13.28
C ASN A 106 12.66 8.02 13.86
N SER A 107 11.87 7.38 13.03
CA SER A 107 10.70 6.62 13.45
C SER A 107 10.64 5.21 12.83
N GLY A 108 11.00 5.08 11.56
CA GLY A 108 10.63 3.88 10.81
C GLY A 108 9.11 3.69 10.76
N TRP A 109 8.62 2.55 10.31
CA TRP A 109 7.23 2.13 10.43
C TRP A 109 7.00 0.65 10.14
N ASN A 110 5.84 0.14 10.51
CA ASN A 110 5.33 -1.14 10.02
C ASN A 110 4.24 -0.87 9.00
N GLU A 111 4.42 -1.39 7.78
CA GLU A 111 3.44 -1.27 6.70
C GLU A 111 2.88 -2.63 6.30
N TYR A 112 1.58 -2.64 6.03
CA TYR A 112 0.85 -3.72 5.38
C TYR A 112 0.22 -3.19 4.12
N TRP A 113 0.21 -3.97 3.05
CA TRP A 113 -0.48 -3.57 1.82
C TRP A 113 -1.19 -4.73 1.16
N ILE A 114 -2.24 -4.38 0.43
CA ILE A 114 -2.92 -5.24 -0.50
C ILE A 114 -3.14 -4.49 -1.80
N GLY A 115 -2.70 -5.08 -2.92
CA GLY A 115 -2.94 -4.58 -4.27
C GLY A 115 -4.06 -5.35 -4.93
N PHE A 116 -4.89 -4.66 -5.71
CA PHE A 116 -6.04 -5.27 -6.36
C PHE A 116 -6.47 -4.48 -7.58
N LYS A 117 -7.19 -5.15 -8.48
CA LYS A 117 -7.78 -4.58 -9.69
C LYS A 117 -9.12 -5.26 -10.02
N GLY A 118 -9.89 -4.68 -10.92
CA GLY A 118 -11.10 -5.28 -11.45
C GLY A 118 -12.28 -4.32 -11.53
N GLU A 119 -13.33 -4.74 -12.23
CA GLU A 119 -14.50 -3.91 -12.52
C GLU A 119 -15.28 -3.50 -11.26
N ILE A 120 -15.28 -4.35 -10.23
CA ILE A 120 -15.98 -4.07 -8.96
C ILE A 120 -15.36 -2.85 -8.29
N ILE A 121 -14.04 -2.81 -8.12
CA ILE A 121 -13.39 -1.67 -7.48
C ILE A 121 -13.46 -0.41 -8.33
N GLU A 122 -13.36 -0.53 -9.66
CA GLU A 122 -13.51 0.60 -10.58
C GLU A 122 -14.90 1.22 -10.44
N LYS A 123 -15.95 0.40 -10.36
CA LYS A 123 -17.30 0.86 -10.13
C LYS A 123 -17.46 1.54 -8.78
N ILE A 124 -16.97 0.94 -7.71
CA ILE A 124 -17.03 1.48 -6.35
C ILE A 124 -16.35 2.86 -6.30
N VAL A 125 -15.19 3.00 -6.91
CA VAL A 125 -14.45 4.27 -6.98
C VAL A 125 -15.24 5.30 -7.81
N LYS A 126 -15.79 4.90 -8.96
CA LYS A 126 -16.59 5.77 -9.83
C LYS A 126 -17.85 6.29 -9.14
N GLU A 127 -18.51 5.46 -8.33
CA GLU A 127 -19.68 5.83 -7.54
C GLU A 127 -19.35 6.70 -6.32
N GLY A 128 -18.07 6.98 -6.08
CA GLY A 128 -17.63 7.93 -5.07
C GLY A 128 -17.38 7.36 -3.68
N PHE A 129 -17.38 6.06 -3.50
CA PHE A 129 -17.16 5.43 -2.18
C PHE A 129 -15.82 5.81 -1.52
N PHE A 130 -14.79 6.07 -2.32
CA PHE A 130 -13.47 6.49 -1.83
C PHE A 130 -13.13 7.94 -2.23
N LEU A 131 -14.10 8.71 -2.74
CA LEU A 131 -13.89 10.01 -3.37
C LEU A 131 -14.09 11.22 -2.45
N ASN A 132 -14.05 11.06 -1.17
CA ASN A 132 -13.65 12.22 -0.39
C ASN A 132 -12.22 12.54 -0.79
N LYS A 133 -11.97 13.76 -1.24
CA LYS A 133 -10.71 14.30 -1.80
C LYS A 133 -9.42 13.96 -1.03
N ASN A 134 -9.52 13.18 0.03
CA ASN A 134 -8.43 12.75 0.88
C ASN A 134 -8.31 11.21 0.82
N PRO A 135 -7.24 10.66 0.23
CA PRO A 135 -7.01 9.22 0.18
C PRO A 135 -6.50 8.63 1.50
N VAL A 136 -6.46 9.40 2.58
CA VAL A 136 -5.98 8.97 3.90
C VAL A 136 -7.15 8.82 4.87
N PHE A 137 -7.21 7.66 5.53
CA PHE A 137 -8.26 7.28 6.47
C PHE A 137 -7.67 7.08 7.86
N ASN A 138 -8.29 7.63 8.88
CA ASN A 138 -7.92 7.40 10.27
C ASN A 138 -8.77 6.23 10.81
N ILE A 139 -8.22 5.03 10.77
CA ILE A 139 -8.90 3.79 11.18
C ILE A 139 -8.67 3.50 12.67
N GLY A 140 -7.55 3.99 13.21
CA GLY A 140 -7.03 3.55 14.50
C GLY A 140 -6.33 2.19 14.43
N MET A 141 -5.82 1.74 15.54
CA MET A 141 -5.22 0.41 15.63
C MET A 141 -6.31 -0.66 15.73
N ASN A 142 -6.25 -1.66 14.86
CA ASN A 142 -7.24 -2.73 14.79
C ASN A 142 -6.57 -4.06 14.41
N GLU A 143 -6.58 -5.00 15.37
CA GLU A 143 -5.97 -6.32 15.19
C GLU A 143 -6.71 -7.17 14.16
N GLU A 144 -8.02 -7.02 14.00
CA GLU A 144 -8.79 -7.78 12.99
C GLU A 144 -8.36 -7.38 11.58
N ILE A 145 -8.05 -6.12 11.35
CA ILE A 145 -7.52 -5.65 10.05
C ILE A 145 -6.15 -6.25 9.79
N ILE A 146 -5.28 -6.27 10.78
CA ILE A 146 -3.95 -6.90 10.68
C ILE A 146 -4.10 -8.39 10.34
N ASP A 147 -5.00 -9.10 11.02
CA ASP A 147 -5.30 -10.51 10.76
C ASP A 147 -5.82 -10.75 9.34
N LEU A 148 -6.60 -9.83 8.78
CA LEU A 148 -7.06 -9.91 7.39
C LEU A 148 -5.89 -9.84 6.39
N TYR A 149 -4.91 -8.98 6.62
CA TYR A 149 -3.70 -8.93 5.80
C TYR A 149 -2.86 -10.22 5.88
N TYR A 150 -2.86 -10.90 7.05
CA TYR A 150 -2.18 -12.19 7.19
C TYR A 150 -2.91 -13.35 6.51
N LYS A 151 -4.23 -13.24 6.35
CA LYS A 151 -5.07 -14.29 5.74
C LYS A 151 -5.21 -14.13 4.23
N ALA A 152 -4.93 -12.95 3.70
CA ALA A 152 -4.98 -12.66 2.27
C ALA A 152 -3.74 -13.20 1.56
#